data_9609b6515abe7ea1ee75444d012e1b24
#
_entry.id   9609b6515abe7ea1ee75444d012e1b24
#
_cell.length_a   1.000
_cell.length_b   1.000
_cell.length_c   1.000
_cell.angle_alpha   90.00
_cell.angle_beta   90.00
_cell.angle_gamma   90.00
#
_symmetry.space_group_name_H-M   'P 1'
#
loop_
_entity.id
_entity.type
_entity.pdbx_description
1 polymer ?
#
loop_
_entity_poly.entity_id
_entity_poly.type
_entity_poly.pdbx_seq_one_letter_code
_entity_poly.pdbx_strand_id
1 'polypeptide(L)'
;MTVAIDMGTSNTGSPARLDLEELLATRLLVQGNSGSGKSHLLRRLLEQSASWVQQCVVDPEGDFVTLAEKFGHVVVEADRSEHELTRIAGRIRQHRVSVVLNLEGLEADAQMRCAAAFLGGLFDAERDYWYPMLVVVDEAQLFAPAAAGEVSDEARKLSLGAMTNLMCRGRKRGLAGVIATQRLAKLAKNVAAEASNFLMGRTFLDIDMARAGDLLGMDKRSTEMFRDLERGHFIALGPALARRPLNIAIGAVETQARSTSPRLMPLPEARGEDAAELIFTPGADEDIRQPVRRTPQPAPRPTADILAQLSAPPPEPPDAGLFPEIDEKEREDAIAAVLAEILEDPDASYRSVAVLYQDFLVRCRIRRVPGAPPDLADFKRRFAVARAGVDTGTEQSEVWQQAMALAQTLSDDLQGVFLVLARAAVAGHPCPSDATLARAYGSHSTGRARRVLAHFEERDLIVLREDYSGNRIAAFPDLGCETGPGDPNGPAAGDVPAAAE
;
A
#
# COMPACT_ATOMS: atom_id res chain seq x y z
N MET A 1 -6.03 37.88 13.04
CA MET A 1 -6.79 38.03 11.78
C MET A 1 -6.83 36.67 11.14
N THR A 2 -8.01 36.10 10.96
CA THR A 2 -8.17 34.83 10.25
C THR A 2 -8.01 35.08 8.75
N VAL A 3 -7.22 34.24 8.07
CA VAL A 3 -7.03 34.32 6.62
C VAL A 3 -8.22 33.65 5.95
N ALA A 4 -9.05 34.42 5.29
CA ALA A 4 -10.19 33.94 4.53
C ALA A 4 -9.96 34.15 3.03
N ILE A 5 -10.09 33.07 2.25
CA ILE A 5 -9.95 33.08 0.79
C ILE A 5 -11.34 33.20 0.11
N ASP A 6 -11.38 33.81 -1.07
CA ASP A 6 -12.58 33.97 -1.85
C ASP A 6 -12.83 32.79 -2.78
N MET A 7 -13.88 32.02 -2.51
CA MET A 7 -14.28 30.88 -3.33
C MET A 7 -15.25 31.26 -4.45
N GLY A 8 -15.90 32.43 -4.35
CA GLY A 8 -16.90 32.88 -5.32
C GLY A 8 -18.07 33.61 -4.66
N THR A 9 -19.30 33.36 -5.10
CA THR A 9 -20.49 34.06 -4.62
C THR A 9 -21.56 33.08 -4.16
N SER A 10 -22.28 33.45 -3.11
CA SER A 10 -23.48 32.72 -2.67
C SER A 10 -24.69 33.04 -3.57
N ASN A 11 -25.72 32.23 -3.46
CA ASN A 11 -27.01 32.48 -4.12
C ASN A 11 -27.69 33.82 -3.72
N THR A 12 -27.25 34.45 -2.62
CA THR A 12 -27.69 35.78 -2.20
C THR A 12 -26.83 36.90 -2.74
N GLY A 13 -25.82 36.61 -3.57
CA GLY A 13 -24.86 37.57 -4.12
C GLY A 13 -23.74 37.99 -3.14
N SER A 14 -23.73 37.43 -1.93
CA SER A 14 -22.66 37.68 -0.95
C SER A 14 -21.41 36.88 -1.27
N PRO A 15 -20.17 37.38 -0.96
CA PRO A 15 -18.96 36.63 -1.15
C PRO A 15 -18.96 35.29 -0.37
N ALA A 16 -18.65 34.20 -1.03
CA ALA A 16 -18.47 32.89 -0.41
C ALA A 16 -17.02 32.76 0.04
N ARG A 17 -16.77 32.95 1.33
CA ARG A 17 -15.43 32.90 1.91
C ARG A 17 -15.18 31.55 2.55
N LEU A 18 -13.95 31.10 2.46
CA LEU A 18 -13.46 29.92 3.16
C LEU A 18 -12.37 30.36 4.15
N ASP A 19 -12.55 30.01 5.42
CA ASP A 19 -11.55 30.24 6.46
C ASP A 19 -10.43 29.20 6.31
N LEU A 20 -9.23 29.68 5.94
CA LEU A 20 -8.10 28.81 5.64
C LEU A 20 -7.51 28.19 6.91
N GLU A 21 -7.49 28.92 8.03
CA GLU A 21 -6.99 28.40 9.30
C GLU A 21 -7.90 27.28 9.84
N GLU A 22 -9.22 27.49 9.74
CA GLU A 22 -10.19 26.47 10.11
C GLU A 22 -10.12 25.25 9.17
N LEU A 23 -9.87 25.46 7.87
CA LEU A 23 -9.64 24.35 6.93
C LEU A 23 -8.41 23.53 7.30
N LEU A 24 -7.31 24.19 7.70
CA LEU A 24 -6.08 23.50 8.16
C LEU A 24 -6.31 22.69 9.43
N ALA A 25 -7.23 23.12 10.28
CA ALA A 25 -7.61 22.41 11.49
C ALA A 25 -8.60 21.25 11.24
N THR A 26 -9.33 21.32 10.14
CA THR A 26 -10.35 20.36 9.72
C THR A 26 -9.96 19.73 8.37
N ARG A 27 -10.85 19.08 7.67
CA ARG A 27 -10.60 18.48 6.35
C ARG A 27 -11.75 18.81 5.44
N LEU A 28 -11.51 18.75 4.14
CA LEU A 28 -12.53 19.03 3.13
C LEU A 28 -12.77 17.82 2.24
N LEU A 29 -14.05 17.53 2.00
CA LEU A 29 -14.48 16.60 0.97
C LEU A 29 -15.24 17.36 -0.12
N VAL A 30 -14.79 17.20 -1.35
CA VAL A 30 -15.42 17.73 -2.56
C VAL A 30 -16.01 16.58 -3.35
N GLN A 31 -17.30 16.66 -3.67
CA GLN A 31 -17.99 15.64 -4.45
C GLN A 31 -18.72 16.30 -5.63
N GLY A 32 -18.72 15.61 -6.76
CA GLY A 32 -19.49 16.02 -7.94
C GLY A 32 -19.15 15.16 -9.14
N ASN A 33 -20.13 14.84 -9.95
CA ASN A 33 -19.96 14.04 -11.16
C ASN A 33 -19.06 14.75 -12.21
N SER A 34 -18.64 14.01 -13.22
CA SER A 34 -17.91 14.60 -14.35
C SER A 34 -18.68 15.82 -14.91
N GLY A 35 -17.96 16.89 -15.18
CA GLY A 35 -18.55 18.15 -15.65
C GLY A 35 -19.27 19.00 -14.61
N SER A 36 -19.28 18.61 -13.32
CA SER A 36 -19.83 19.45 -12.22
C SER A 36 -19.01 20.70 -11.95
N GLY A 37 -17.74 20.73 -12.33
CA GLY A 37 -16.81 21.83 -12.03
C GLY A 37 -15.87 21.54 -10.86
N LYS A 38 -15.70 20.28 -10.46
CA LYS A 38 -14.84 19.84 -9.35
C LYS A 38 -13.38 20.31 -9.50
N SER A 39 -12.73 20.04 -10.65
CA SER A 39 -11.34 20.47 -10.91
C SER A 39 -11.22 22.01 -10.94
N HIS A 40 -12.25 22.72 -11.41
CA HIS A 40 -12.31 24.18 -11.36
C HIS A 40 -12.38 24.69 -9.90
N LEU A 41 -13.19 24.07 -9.06
CA LEU A 41 -13.27 24.38 -7.62
C LEU A 41 -11.94 24.15 -6.91
N LEU A 42 -11.31 22.99 -7.13
CA LEU A 42 -10.00 22.66 -6.52
C LEU A 42 -8.93 23.66 -6.98
N ARG A 43 -8.94 24.02 -8.25
CA ARG A 43 -8.04 25.03 -8.81
C ARG A 43 -8.24 26.40 -8.16
N ARG A 44 -9.49 26.83 -8.00
CA ARG A 44 -9.82 28.07 -7.28
C ARG A 44 -9.28 28.05 -5.86
N LEU A 45 -9.48 26.96 -5.13
CA LEU A 45 -8.95 26.78 -3.77
C LEU A 45 -7.42 26.91 -3.74
N LEU A 46 -6.72 26.20 -4.63
CA LEU A 46 -5.27 26.20 -4.72
C LEU A 46 -4.71 27.58 -5.10
N GLU A 47 -5.26 28.24 -6.11
CA GLU A 47 -4.83 29.55 -6.54
C GLU A 47 -5.00 30.61 -5.45
N GLN A 48 -6.13 30.60 -4.76
CA GLN A 48 -6.43 31.61 -3.72
C GLN A 48 -5.63 31.37 -2.43
N SER A 49 -5.16 30.16 -2.18
CA SER A 49 -4.38 29.82 -0.98
C SER A 49 -2.87 29.68 -1.22
N ALA A 50 -2.39 29.76 -2.48
CA ALA A 50 -0.99 29.52 -2.84
C ALA A 50 0.01 30.43 -2.11
N SER A 51 -0.33 31.69 -1.86
CA SER A 51 0.53 32.65 -1.14
C SER A 51 0.55 32.44 0.38
N TRP A 52 -0.39 31.66 0.92
CA TRP A 52 -0.59 31.52 2.36
C TRP A 52 -0.11 30.20 2.93
N VAL A 53 -0.21 29.12 2.16
CA VAL A 53 0.05 27.77 2.66
C VAL A 53 0.74 26.91 1.61
N GLN A 54 1.66 26.08 2.05
CA GLN A 54 2.29 25.06 1.22
C GLN A 54 1.24 24.09 0.69
N GLN A 55 1.38 23.63 -0.56
CA GLN A 55 0.41 22.80 -1.24
C GLN A 55 1.04 21.56 -1.84
N CYS A 56 0.32 20.46 -1.78
CA CYS A 56 0.63 19.23 -2.48
C CYS A 56 -0.63 18.74 -3.19
N VAL A 57 -0.54 18.48 -4.48
CA VAL A 57 -1.65 17.93 -5.28
C VAL A 57 -1.27 16.54 -5.75
N VAL A 58 -2.06 15.53 -5.45
CA VAL A 58 -1.99 14.20 -6.06
C VAL A 58 -2.95 14.19 -7.24
N ASP A 59 -2.39 14.14 -8.43
CA ASP A 59 -3.08 14.40 -9.70
C ASP A 59 -3.01 13.16 -10.62
N PRO A 60 -4.03 12.30 -10.63
CA PRO A 60 -4.03 11.09 -11.46
C PRO A 60 -4.25 11.36 -12.95
N GLU A 61 -4.81 12.52 -13.33
CA GLU A 61 -5.20 12.85 -14.69
C GLU A 61 -4.32 13.95 -15.33
N GLY A 62 -3.37 14.53 -14.59
CA GLY A 62 -2.47 15.59 -15.08
C GLY A 62 -3.14 16.97 -15.25
N ASP A 63 -4.30 17.17 -14.64
CA ASP A 63 -5.08 18.41 -14.77
C ASP A 63 -4.43 19.62 -14.09
N PHE A 64 -3.62 19.43 -13.02
CA PHE A 64 -3.10 20.50 -12.17
C PHE A 64 -1.66 20.91 -12.46
N VAL A 65 -0.97 20.29 -13.41
CA VAL A 65 0.44 20.61 -13.75
C VAL A 65 0.64 22.09 -14.16
N THR A 66 -0.39 22.73 -14.69
CA THR A 66 -0.37 24.14 -15.10
C THR A 66 -0.27 25.12 -13.92
N LEU A 67 -0.44 24.69 -12.68
CA LEU A 67 -0.16 25.49 -11.48
C LEU A 67 1.31 25.87 -11.38
N ALA A 68 2.22 25.11 -11.98
CA ALA A 68 3.63 25.40 -12.04
C ALA A 68 3.93 26.73 -12.74
N GLU A 69 3.17 27.07 -13.77
CA GLU A 69 3.41 28.26 -14.63
C GLU A 69 3.22 29.58 -13.87
N LYS A 70 2.22 29.64 -12.97
CA LYS A 70 1.81 30.88 -12.29
C LYS A 70 2.10 30.89 -10.80
N PHE A 71 1.96 29.74 -10.14
CA PHE A 71 1.99 29.64 -8.68
C PHE A 71 3.25 28.94 -8.15
N GLY A 72 4.22 28.63 -9.04
CA GLY A 72 5.53 28.11 -8.67
C GLY A 72 5.51 26.71 -8.09
N HIS A 73 4.49 25.90 -8.39
CA HIS A 73 4.48 24.49 -8.02
C HIS A 73 5.55 23.74 -8.81
N VAL A 74 6.22 22.81 -8.15
CA VAL A 74 7.14 21.88 -8.83
C VAL A 74 6.35 20.64 -9.24
N VAL A 75 6.40 20.28 -10.51
CA VAL A 75 5.81 19.04 -11.00
C VAL A 75 6.78 17.89 -10.71
N VAL A 76 6.29 16.88 -10.00
CA VAL A 76 6.99 15.63 -9.72
C VAL A 76 6.36 14.55 -10.58
N GLU A 77 7.07 14.10 -11.59
CA GLU A 77 6.64 13.00 -12.44
C GLU A 77 6.83 11.66 -11.72
N ALA A 78 5.89 10.76 -11.89
CA ALA A 78 5.88 9.47 -11.20
C ALA A 78 6.61 8.35 -11.97
N ASP A 79 7.50 8.69 -12.89
CA ASP A 79 8.45 7.77 -13.53
C ASP A 79 9.58 7.31 -12.60
N ARG A 80 9.49 7.67 -11.32
CA ARG A 80 10.48 7.45 -10.26
C ARG A 80 10.11 6.26 -9.38
N SER A 81 11.11 5.66 -8.75
CA SER A 81 10.88 4.59 -7.79
C SER A 81 10.12 5.08 -6.53
N GLU A 82 9.38 4.18 -5.87
CA GLU A 82 8.67 4.49 -4.61
C GLU A 82 9.61 5.06 -3.54
N HIS A 83 10.84 4.54 -3.46
CA HIS A 83 11.87 5.05 -2.53
C HIS A 83 12.31 6.48 -2.85
N GLU A 84 12.48 6.82 -4.12
CA GLU A 84 12.79 8.19 -4.53
C GLU A 84 11.64 9.14 -4.24
N LEU A 85 10.40 8.73 -4.51
CA LEU A 85 9.20 9.51 -4.20
C LEU A 85 9.08 9.80 -2.71
N THR A 86 9.35 8.81 -1.85
CA THR A 86 9.39 8.99 -0.39
C THR A 86 10.45 10.02 0.03
N ARG A 87 11.66 9.95 -0.55
CA ARG A 87 12.74 10.92 -0.26
C ARG A 87 12.41 12.33 -0.77
N ILE A 88 11.83 12.43 -1.96
CA ILE A 88 11.38 13.72 -2.53
C ILE A 88 10.34 14.35 -1.62
N ALA A 89 9.36 13.57 -1.15
CA ALA A 89 8.33 14.04 -0.22
C ALA A 89 8.92 14.62 1.08
N GLY A 90 9.93 13.95 1.68
CA GLY A 90 10.64 14.47 2.85
C GLY A 90 11.32 15.82 2.57
N ARG A 91 12.00 15.96 1.42
CA ARG A 91 12.64 17.23 1.02
C ARG A 91 11.63 18.35 0.76
N ILE A 92 10.48 18.03 0.18
CA ILE A 92 9.38 18.96 -0.05
C ILE A 92 8.91 19.55 1.28
N ARG A 93 8.76 18.72 2.32
CA ARG A 93 8.42 19.19 3.67
C ARG A 93 9.50 20.10 4.24
N GLN A 94 10.77 19.68 4.14
CA GLN A 94 11.93 20.40 4.64
C GLN A 94 12.05 21.79 4.02
N HIS A 95 11.90 21.90 2.71
CA HIS A 95 12.10 23.15 1.96
C HIS A 95 10.82 23.95 1.73
N ARG A 96 9.66 23.48 2.21
CA ARG A 96 8.35 24.12 2.08
C ARG A 96 7.98 24.44 0.61
N VAL A 97 8.29 23.52 -0.29
CA VAL A 97 7.99 23.66 -1.72
C VAL A 97 6.56 23.15 -2.00
N SER A 98 5.77 23.93 -2.76
CA SER A 98 4.46 23.45 -3.27
C SER A 98 4.67 22.57 -4.50
N VAL A 99 3.90 21.48 -4.61
CA VAL A 99 4.12 20.45 -5.64
C VAL A 99 2.83 19.91 -6.23
N VAL A 100 2.96 19.41 -7.46
CA VAL A 100 1.96 18.54 -8.11
C VAL A 100 2.64 17.20 -8.38
N LEU A 101 2.15 16.13 -7.77
CA LEU A 101 2.54 14.76 -8.11
C LEU A 101 1.69 14.32 -9.30
N ASN A 102 2.31 14.33 -10.48
CA ASN A 102 1.66 13.92 -11.72
C ASN A 102 1.73 12.40 -11.88
N LEU A 103 0.57 11.75 -11.90
CA LEU A 103 0.43 10.29 -12.06
C LEU A 103 -0.18 9.91 -13.42
N GLU A 104 -0.33 10.90 -14.33
CA GLU A 104 -0.87 10.69 -15.67
C GLU A 104 -0.08 9.59 -16.41
N GLY A 105 -0.77 8.72 -17.11
CA GLY A 105 -0.17 7.65 -17.91
C GLY A 105 0.28 6.41 -17.15
N LEU A 106 0.20 6.39 -15.81
CA LEU A 106 0.45 5.21 -15.02
C LEU A 106 -0.80 4.32 -14.91
N GLU A 107 -0.59 3.01 -14.89
CA GLU A 107 -1.62 2.03 -14.54
C GLU A 107 -2.09 2.20 -13.08
N ALA A 108 -3.34 1.83 -12.80
CA ALA A 108 -3.99 2.07 -11.50
C ALA A 108 -3.19 1.53 -10.30
N ASP A 109 -2.58 0.35 -10.41
CA ASP A 109 -1.73 -0.25 -9.37
C ASP A 109 -0.49 0.62 -9.09
N ALA A 110 0.18 1.09 -10.15
CA ALA A 110 1.34 1.97 -10.05
C ALA A 110 0.96 3.35 -9.48
N GLN A 111 -0.17 3.93 -9.90
CA GLN A 111 -0.68 5.18 -9.32
C GLN A 111 -0.90 5.05 -7.81
N MET A 112 -1.51 3.95 -7.35
CA MET A 112 -1.72 3.68 -5.93
C MET A 112 -0.42 3.57 -5.15
N ARG A 113 0.58 2.83 -5.66
CA ARG A 113 1.88 2.66 -5.01
C ARG A 113 2.65 3.97 -4.93
N CYS A 114 2.72 4.71 -6.04
CA CYS A 114 3.39 6.01 -6.10
C CYS A 114 2.76 7.03 -5.14
N ALA A 115 1.42 7.14 -5.15
CA ALA A 115 0.71 8.02 -4.22
C ALA A 115 0.92 7.60 -2.76
N ALA A 116 0.89 6.29 -2.45
CA ALA A 116 1.13 5.78 -1.10
C ALA A 116 2.53 6.10 -0.60
N ALA A 117 3.57 5.87 -1.42
CA ALA A 117 4.95 6.17 -1.09
C ALA A 117 5.17 7.67 -0.86
N PHE A 118 4.60 8.51 -1.73
CA PHE A 118 4.72 9.95 -1.63
C PHE A 118 3.98 10.51 -0.41
N LEU A 119 2.71 10.14 -0.20
CA LEU A 119 1.94 10.55 0.98
C LEU A 119 2.56 10.02 2.28
N GLY A 120 3.12 8.80 2.27
CA GLY A 120 3.88 8.23 3.36
C GLY A 120 5.09 9.11 3.70
N GLY A 121 5.88 9.50 2.71
CA GLY A 121 7.04 10.39 2.89
C GLY A 121 6.68 11.77 3.43
N LEU A 122 5.54 12.37 3.00
CA LEU A 122 5.04 13.61 3.59
C LEU A 122 4.64 13.43 5.05
N PHE A 123 4.01 12.30 5.36
CA PHE A 123 3.51 11.99 6.69
C PHE A 123 4.64 11.67 7.67
N ASP A 124 5.68 10.96 7.24
CA ASP A 124 6.80 10.50 8.07
C ASP A 124 7.96 11.52 8.15
N ALA A 125 7.78 12.72 7.60
CA ALA A 125 8.74 13.80 7.75
C ALA A 125 9.06 14.10 9.22
N GLU A 126 10.29 14.52 9.51
CA GLU A 126 10.76 14.90 10.84
C GLU A 126 9.89 16.00 11.46
N ARG A 127 9.77 15.99 12.78
CA ARG A 127 8.89 16.91 13.52
C ARG A 127 9.18 18.38 13.27
N ASP A 128 10.41 18.73 13.03
CA ASP A 128 10.85 20.10 12.77
C ASP A 128 10.29 20.66 11.44
N TYR A 129 9.83 19.79 10.55
CA TYR A 129 9.26 20.13 9.25
C TYR A 129 7.73 19.99 9.18
N TRP A 130 7.04 19.90 10.33
CA TRP A 130 5.56 19.80 10.37
C TRP A 130 4.86 21.13 10.13
N TYR A 131 5.31 21.87 9.13
CA TYR A 131 4.65 23.09 8.70
C TYR A 131 3.26 22.80 8.12
N PRO A 132 2.30 23.75 8.22
CA PRO A 132 1.00 23.60 7.58
C PRO A 132 1.11 23.39 6.07
N MET A 133 0.41 22.36 5.58
CA MET A 133 0.34 22.02 4.16
C MET A 133 -1.06 21.54 3.81
N LEU A 134 -1.64 22.06 2.73
CA LEU A 134 -2.82 21.48 2.10
C LEU A 134 -2.39 20.31 1.21
N VAL A 135 -2.98 19.15 1.43
CA VAL A 135 -2.77 17.96 0.61
C VAL A 135 -4.07 17.65 -0.12
N VAL A 136 -4.11 18.00 -1.39
CA VAL A 136 -5.26 17.79 -2.28
C VAL A 136 -5.08 16.47 -3.02
N VAL A 137 -6.06 15.59 -2.92
CA VAL A 137 -6.09 14.32 -3.65
C VAL A 137 -7.31 14.33 -4.55
N ASP A 138 -7.09 14.47 -5.85
CA ASP A 138 -8.17 14.33 -6.82
C ASP A 138 -8.47 12.86 -7.11
N GLU A 139 -9.68 12.57 -7.54
CA GLU A 139 -10.21 11.22 -7.77
C GLU A 139 -9.87 10.25 -6.62
N ALA A 140 -10.09 10.70 -5.37
CA ALA A 140 -9.70 10.00 -4.15
C ALA A 140 -10.23 8.56 -4.03
N GLN A 141 -11.32 8.20 -4.75
CA GLN A 141 -11.80 6.82 -4.82
C GLN A 141 -10.83 5.87 -5.52
N LEU A 142 -9.88 6.38 -6.33
CA LEU A 142 -8.81 5.58 -6.91
C LEU A 142 -7.81 5.14 -5.83
N PHE A 143 -7.54 6.01 -4.85
CA PHE A 143 -6.54 5.78 -3.81
C PHE A 143 -7.11 5.20 -2.52
N ALA A 144 -8.39 5.38 -2.27
CA ALA A 144 -9.09 4.82 -1.12
C ALA A 144 -10.40 4.14 -1.54
N PRO A 145 -10.36 3.05 -2.31
CA PRO A 145 -11.58 2.38 -2.77
C PRO A 145 -12.33 1.71 -1.63
N ALA A 146 -13.67 1.77 -1.68
CA ALA A 146 -14.57 1.16 -0.69
C ALA A 146 -14.58 -0.38 -0.75
N ALA A 147 -14.27 -0.96 -1.91
CA ALA A 147 -14.25 -2.40 -2.15
C ALA A 147 -12.98 -2.81 -2.91
N ALA A 148 -12.68 -4.10 -2.90
CA ALA A 148 -11.65 -4.68 -3.75
C ALA A 148 -12.05 -4.49 -5.24
N GLY A 149 -11.06 -4.19 -6.09
CA GLY A 149 -11.20 -4.02 -7.53
C GLY A 149 -10.19 -4.89 -8.26
N GLU A 150 -9.85 -4.51 -9.49
CA GLU A 150 -8.91 -5.23 -10.37
C GLU A 150 -7.43 -5.00 -10.01
N VAL A 151 -7.15 -4.11 -9.04
CA VAL A 151 -5.80 -3.81 -8.58
C VAL A 151 -5.31 -4.80 -7.52
N SER A 152 -4.00 -4.92 -7.34
CA SER A 152 -3.42 -5.81 -6.34
C SER A 152 -3.86 -5.42 -4.91
N ASP A 153 -4.12 -6.43 -4.08
CA ASP A 153 -4.50 -6.20 -2.68
C ASP A 153 -3.42 -5.45 -1.89
N GLU A 154 -2.15 -5.61 -2.27
CA GLU A 154 -1.03 -4.92 -1.65
C GLU A 154 -1.07 -3.41 -1.95
N ALA A 155 -1.14 -3.02 -3.22
CA ALA A 155 -1.22 -1.60 -3.62
C ALA A 155 -2.45 -0.93 -2.99
N ARG A 156 -3.59 -1.62 -2.99
CA ARG A 156 -4.82 -1.15 -2.34
C ARG A 156 -4.64 -0.91 -0.84
N LYS A 157 -4.03 -1.85 -0.11
CA LYS A 157 -3.80 -1.72 1.34
C LYS A 157 -2.84 -0.58 1.66
N LEU A 158 -1.74 -0.44 0.88
CA LEU A 158 -0.77 0.63 1.04
C LEU A 158 -1.42 2.00 0.81
N SER A 159 -2.13 2.15 -0.29
CA SER A 159 -2.80 3.40 -0.67
C SER A 159 -3.90 3.79 0.32
N LEU A 160 -4.78 2.85 0.69
CA LEU A 160 -5.81 3.07 1.70
C LEU A 160 -5.20 3.45 3.07
N GLY A 161 -4.08 2.82 3.45
CA GLY A 161 -3.33 3.14 4.66
C GLY A 161 -2.81 4.58 4.65
N ALA A 162 -2.19 5.02 3.55
CA ALA A 162 -1.68 6.37 3.37
C ALA A 162 -2.80 7.41 3.42
N MET A 163 -3.92 7.17 2.72
CA MET A 163 -5.10 8.03 2.74
C MET A 163 -5.74 8.13 4.13
N THR A 164 -5.81 7.00 4.84
CA THR A 164 -6.31 6.97 6.23
C THR A 164 -5.39 7.76 7.16
N ASN A 165 -4.08 7.63 7.03
CA ASN A 165 -3.12 8.42 7.80
C ASN A 165 -3.27 9.92 7.52
N LEU A 166 -3.40 10.33 6.26
CA LEU A 166 -3.64 11.71 5.87
C LEU A 166 -4.91 12.26 6.54
N MET A 167 -6.03 11.57 6.36
CA MET A 167 -7.34 12.08 6.82
C MET A 167 -7.54 11.96 8.33
N CYS A 168 -7.13 10.85 8.98
CA CYS A 168 -7.35 10.66 10.42
C CYS A 168 -6.26 11.33 11.28
N ARG A 169 -5.01 11.33 10.82
CA ARG A 169 -3.84 11.65 11.66
C ARG A 169 -3.00 12.82 11.14
N GLY A 170 -3.20 13.25 9.89
CA GLY A 170 -2.40 14.27 9.19
C GLY A 170 -2.33 15.60 9.94
N ARG A 171 -3.44 16.04 10.54
CA ARG A 171 -3.53 17.32 11.29
C ARG A 171 -2.40 17.47 12.32
N LYS A 172 -2.08 16.41 13.10
CA LYS A 172 -1.02 16.47 14.10
C LYS A 172 0.38 16.65 13.51
N ARG A 173 0.52 16.41 12.20
CA ARG A 173 1.75 16.54 11.43
C ARG A 173 1.73 17.74 10.46
N GLY A 174 0.77 18.64 10.65
CA GLY A 174 0.59 19.82 9.80
C GLY A 174 -0.03 19.53 8.44
N LEU A 175 -0.56 18.33 8.18
CA LEU A 175 -1.18 17.97 6.91
C LEU A 175 -2.71 18.13 7.00
N ALA A 176 -3.28 18.96 6.14
CA ALA A 176 -4.72 19.13 5.99
C ALA A 176 -5.19 18.47 4.69
N GLY A 177 -5.94 17.38 4.79
CA GLY A 177 -6.45 16.64 3.65
C GLY A 177 -7.65 17.33 3.00
N VAL A 178 -7.56 17.49 1.68
CA VAL A 178 -8.66 17.89 0.80
C VAL A 178 -8.84 16.76 -0.21
N ILE A 179 -9.92 16.02 -0.12
CA ILE A 179 -10.19 14.88 -1.00
C ILE A 179 -11.33 15.21 -1.95
N ALA A 180 -11.16 14.90 -3.21
CA ALA A 180 -12.17 15.12 -4.23
C ALA A 180 -12.55 13.82 -4.91
N THR A 181 -13.84 13.62 -5.19
CA THR A 181 -14.33 12.38 -5.80
C THR A 181 -15.52 12.62 -6.71
N GLN A 182 -15.60 11.87 -7.80
CA GLN A 182 -16.80 11.80 -8.63
C GLN A 182 -17.81 10.77 -8.09
N ARG A 183 -17.33 9.75 -7.37
CA ARG A 183 -18.11 8.59 -6.94
C ARG A 183 -17.95 8.36 -5.43
N LEU A 184 -18.74 9.11 -4.67
CA LEU A 184 -18.69 9.07 -3.19
C LEU A 184 -18.96 7.66 -2.63
N ALA A 185 -19.84 6.90 -3.27
CA ALA A 185 -20.14 5.51 -2.88
C ALA A 185 -18.96 4.56 -3.07
N LYS A 186 -18.03 4.87 -4.00
CA LYS A 186 -16.81 4.10 -4.23
C LYS A 186 -15.65 4.50 -3.30
N LEU A 187 -15.77 5.60 -2.56
CA LEU A 187 -14.76 6.05 -1.60
C LEU A 187 -14.93 5.34 -0.25
N ALA A 188 -13.82 4.93 0.35
CA ALA A 188 -13.81 4.26 1.65
C ALA A 188 -14.47 5.11 2.74
N LYS A 189 -15.35 4.48 3.54
CA LYS A 189 -16.20 5.17 4.54
C LYS A 189 -15.38 5.88 5.61
N ASN A 190 -14.34 5.24 6.10
CA ASN A 190 -13.45 5.78 7.13
C ASN A 190 -12.69 7.02 6.67
N VAL A 191 -12.35 7.12 5.37
CA VAL A 191 -11.66 8.27 4.77
C VAL A 191 -12.64 9.44 4.57
N ALA A 192 -13.84 9.16 4.04
CA ALA A 192 -14.86 10.19 3.81
C ALA A 192 -15.41 10.80 5.11
N ALA A 193 -15.60 9.98 6.15
CA ALA A 193 -16.18 10.39 7.44
C ALA A 193 -15.27 11.32 8.26
N GLU A 194 -13.99 11.42 7.93
CA GLU A 194 -13.04 12.30 8.60
C GLU A 194 -13.13 13.77 8.14
N ALA A 195 -13.82 14.04 7.05
CA ALA A 195 -14.06 15.41 6.60
C ALA A 195 -15.11 16.09 7.48
N SER A 196 -14.84 17.35 7.81
CA SER A 196 -15.79 18.23 8.56
C SER A 196 -16.36 19.32 7.66
N ASN A 197 -15.73 19.57 6.51
CA ASN A 197 -16.21 20.51 5.50
C ASN A 197 -16.57 19.75 4.23
N PHE A 198 -17.63 20.21 3.58
CA PHE A 198 -18.20 19.55 2.41
C PHE A 198 -18.53 20.58 1.34
N LEU A 199 -18.16 20.26 0.10
CA LEU A 199 -18.57 20.96 -1.10
C LEU A 199 -19.19 19.92 -2.06
N MET A 200 -20.52 19.87 -2.08
CA MET A 200 -21.28 18.90 -2.84
C MET A 200 -21.82 19.53 -4.13
N GLY A 201 -21.31 19.10 -5.26
CA GLY A 201 -21.72 19.52 -6.58
C GLY A 201 -22.78 18.60 -7.20
N ARG A 202 -23.10 18.86 -8.46
CA ARG A 202 -24.11 18.10 -9.19
C ARG A 202 -23.86 16.60 -9.16
N THR A 203 -24.89 15.83 -8.80
CA THR A 203 -24.84 14.39 -8.62
C THR A 203 -26.12 13.74 -9.09
N PHE A 204 -26.04 12.69 -9.92
CA PHE A 204 -27.19 12.01 -10.54
C PHE A 204 -27.50 10.65 -9.93
N LEU A 205 -26.52 9.96 -9.34
CA LEU A 205 -26.68 8.60 -8.84
C LEU A 205 -27.26 8.61 -7.44
N ASP A 206 -28.36 7.90 -7.25
CA ASP A 206 -29.09 7.81 -5.97
C ASP A 206 -28.19 7.33 -4.83
N ILE A 207 -27.27 6.39 -5.10
CA ILE A 207 -26.36 5.87 -4.09
C ILE A 207 -25.35 6.93 -3.61
N ASP A 208 -24.86 7.78 -4.53
CA ASP A 208 -23.93 8.87 -4.19
C ASP A 208 -24.67 9.98 -3.45
N MET A 209 -25.93 10.31 -3.87
CA MET A 209 -26.79 11.29 -3.20
C MET A 209 -27.19 10.83 -1.79
N ALA A 210 -27.59 9.59 -1.62
CA ALA A 210 -27.92 9.03 -0.31
C ALA A 210 -26.74 9.15 0.64
N ARG A 211 -25.53 8.83 0.14
CA ARG A 211 -24.31 8.92 0.93
C ARG A 211 -23.90 10.36 1.26
N ALA A 212 -24.11 11.31 0.32
CA ALA A 212 -23.94 12.73 0.59
C ALA A 212 -24.93 13.21 1.65
N GLY A 213 -26.18 12.78 1.57
CA GLY A 213 -27.20 13.06 2.57
C GLY A 213 -26.83 12.56 3.97
N ASP A 214 -26.33 11.31 4.08
CA ASP A 214 -25.86 10.75 5.34
C ASP A 214 -24.71 11.59 5.95
N LEU A 215 -23.74 12.03 5.16
CA LEU A 215 -22.62 12.86 5.62
C LEU A 215 -23.06 14.26 6.05
N LEU A 216 -24.03 14.84 5.36
CA LEU A 216 -24.54 16.19 5.63
C LEU A 216 -25.66 16.22 6.67
N GLY A 217 -26.15 15.07 7.11
CA GLY A 217 -27.34 14.97 7.97
C GLY A 217 -28.62 15.46 7.29
N MET A 218 -28.72 15.28 5.97
CA MET A 218 -29.88 15.71 5.16
C MET A 218 -30.85 14.56 4.91
N ASP A 219 -32.12 14.84 4.86
CA ASP A 219 -33.13 13.86 4.47
C ASP A 219 -33.07 13.58 2.94
N LYS A 220 -33.65 12.43 2.54
CA LYS A 220 -33.64 11.98 1.14
C LYS A 220 -34.24 13.02 0.17
N ARG A 221 -35.28 13.74 0.61
CA ARG A 221 -35.95 14.75 -0.23
C ARG A 221 -35.04 15.96 -0.47
N SER A 222 -34.33 16.38 0.56
CA SER A 222 -33.38 17.49 0.47
C SER A 222 -32.15 17.15 -0.40
N THR A 223 -31.77 15.85 -0.53
CA THR A 223 -30.66 15.44 -1.39
C THR A 223 -30.99 15.49 -2.88
N GLU A 224 -32.26 15.52 -3.28
CA GLU A 224 -32.66 15.66 -4.69
C GLU A 224 -32.18 16.99 -5.30
N MET A 225 -31.98 18.03 -4.48
CA MET A 225 -31.42 19.31 -4.93
C MET A 225 -30.05 19.18 -5.61
N PHE A 226 -29.27 18.12 -5.32
CA PHE A 226 -27.96 17.92 -5.96
C PHE A 226 -28.07 17.62 -7.46
N ARG A 227 -29.21 17.13 -7.94
CA ARG A 227 -29.43 16.89 -9.38
C ARG A 227 -29.57 18.18 -10.18
N ASP A 228 -30.17 19.19 -9.53
CA ASP A 228 -30.54 20.43 -10.18
C ASP A 228 -29.41 21.50 -10.13
N LEU A 229 -28.28 21.17 -9.48
CA LEU A 229 -27.15 22.09 -9.41
C LEU A 229 -26.57 22.32 -10.81
N GLU A 230 -26.35 23.59 -11.13
CA GLU A 230 -25.64 23.99 -12.34
C GLU A 230 -24.16 23.69 -12.23
N ARG A 231 -23.48 23.64 -13.40
CA ARG A 231 -22.02 23.48 -13.44
C ARG A 231 -21.34 24.63 -12.69
N GLY A 232 -20.40 24.30 -11.79
CA GLY A 232 -19.70 25.29 -10.97
C GLY A 232 -20.46 25.72 -9.71
N HIS A 233 -21.66 25.16 -9.47
CA HIS A 233 -22.41 25.39 -8.23
C HIS A 233 -22.24 24.22 -7.27
N PHE A 234 -22.04 24.55 -6.00
CA PHE A 234 -21.83 23.57 -4.93
C PHE A 234 -22.62 23.95 -3.67
N ILE A 235 -23.11 22.95 -2.96
CA ILE A 235 -23.62 23.13 -1.61
C ILE A 235 -22.45 23.05 -0.64
N ALA A 236 -22.16 24.15 0.02
CA ALA A 236 -21.11 24.30 1.00
C ALA A 236 -21.66 24.10 2.41
N LEU A 237 -20.99 23.28 3.23
CA LEU A 237 -21.30 23.05 4.63
C LEU A 237 -20.02 22.73 5.41
N GLY A 238 -19.92 23.24 6.62
CA GLY A 238 -18.83 22.93 7.54
C GLY A 238 -18.24 24.16 8.21
N PRO A 239 -17.42 23.98 9.26
CA PRO A 239 -16.91 25.05 10.09
C PRO A 239 -16.07 26.09 9.31
N ALA A 240 -15.30 25.66 8.30
CA ALA A 240 -14.50 26.56 7.46
C ALA A 240 -15.31 27.28 6.38
N LEU A 241 -16.56 26.88 6.11
CA LEU A 241 -17.39 27.37 5.01
C LEU A 241 -18.67 28.01 5.52
N ALA A 242 -19.63 27.21 5.91
CA ALA A 242 -20.96 27.69 6.36
C ALA A 242 -21.55 26.71 7.38
N ARG A 243 -22.19 27.25 8.43
CA ARG A 243 -22.86 26.44 9.46
C ARG A 243 -24.18 25.80 9.00
N ARG A 244 -24.70 26.23 7.87
CA ARG A 244 -25.93 25.72 7.22
C ARG A 244 -25.62 25.51 5.74
N PRO A 245 -26.29 24.56 5.07
CA PRO A 245 -26.12 24.37 3.64
C PRO A 245 -26.27 25.68 2.87
N LEU A 246 -25.25 26.07 2.14
CA LEU A 246 -25.17 27.29 1.37
C LEU A 246 -24.83 26.96 -0.08
N ASN A 247 -25.65 27.37 -1.02
CA ASN A 247 -25.33 27.23 -2.43
C ASN A 247 -24.36 28.34 -2.84
N ILE A 248 -23.21 27.95 -3.40
CA ILE A 248 -22.17 28.85 -3.87
C ILE A 248 -21.84 28.58 -5.34
N ALA A 249 -21.64 29.64 -6.09
CA ALA A 249 -21.09 29.65 -7.44
C ALA A 249 -19.59 29.92 -7.34
N ILE A 250 -18.75 29.00 -7.85
CA ILE A 250 -17.30 29.13 -7.79
C ILE A 250 -16.80 30.23 -8.69
N GLY A 251 -15.90 31.08 -8.18
CA GLY A 251 -15.31 32.20 -8.90
C GLY A 251 -14.37 31.79 -10.03
N ALA A 252 -13.92 32.77 -10.80
CA ALA A 252 -12.97 32.52 -11.91
C ALA A 252 -11.64 32.03 -11.39
N VAL A 253 -10.94 31.26 -12.24
CA VAL A 253 -9.58 30.73 -12.03
C VAL A 253 -8.61 31.38 -13.03
N GLU A 254 -7.35 31.41 -12.66
CA GLU A 254 -6.31 32.05 -13.45
C GLU A 254 -5.54 31.06 -14.35
N THR A 255 -5.49 29.79 -13.97
CA THR A 255 -4.85 28.71 -14.74
C THR A 255 -5.91 27.85 -15.42
N GLN A 256 -5.54 27.17 -16.48
CA GLN A 256 -6.44 26.30 -17.24
C GLN A 256 -6.06 24.84 -17.07
N ALA A 257 -7.03 23.93 -17.11
CA ALA A 257 -6.75 22.52 -17.19
C ALA A 257 -6.02 22.22 -18.52
N ARG A 258 -5.07 21.26 -18.47
CA ARG A 258 -4.35 20.83 -19.66
C ARG A 258 -5.27 20.14 -20.66
N SER A 259 -6.19 19.34 -20.15
CA SER A 259 -7.24 18.72 -20.93
C SER A 259 -8.44 19.64 -21.07
N THR A 260 -8.75 20.04 -22.29
CA THR A 260 -10.00 20.75 -22.58
C THR A 260 -11.09 19.72 -22.95
N SER A 261 -12.32 19.97 -22.51
CA SER A 261 -13.46 19.14 -22.97
C SER A 261 -13.46 19.04 -24.49
N PRO A 262 -13.68 17.86 -25.08
CA PRO A 262 -13.74 17.69 -26.53
C PRO A 262 -14.70 18.70 -27.14
N ARG A 263 -14.25 19.44 -28.14
CA ARG A 263 -15.10 20.33 -28.92
C ARG A 263 -15.53 19.60 -30.18
N LEU A 264 -16.79 19.84 -30.59
CA LEU A 264 -17.25 19.36 -31.88
C LEU A 264 -16.39 19.96 -32.99
N MET A 265 -15.71 19.12 -33.72
CA MET A 265 -14.96 19.49 -34.92
C MET A 265 -15.63 18.77 -36.11
N PRO A 266 -15.89 19.48 -37.23
CA PRO A 266 -16.36 18.80 -38.44
C PRO A 266 -15.35 17.71 -38.84
N LEU A 267 -15.87 16.57 -39.26
CA LEU A 267 -15.00 15.53 -39.80
C LEU A 267 -14.34 16.04 -41.08
N PRO A 268 -13.07 15.74 -41.35
CA PRO A 268 -12.45 16.05 -42.62
C PRO A 268 -13.22 15.32 -43.74
N GLU A 269 -13.34 15.95 -44.90
CA GLU A 269 -13.93 15.37 -46.11
C GLU A 269 -12.97 14.28 -46.66
N ALA A 270 -12.88 13.13 -45.96
CA ALA A 270 -12.12 12.00 -46.45
C ALA A 270 -12.97 11.13 -47.35
N ARG A 271 -12.51 10.85 -48.58
CA ARG A 271 -13.09 9.82 -49.43
C ARG A 271 -12.75 8.45 -48.80
N GLY A 272 -13.71 7.53 -48.77
CA GLY A 272 -13.59 6.25 -48.07
C GLY A 272 -12.38 5.39 -48.47
N GLU A 273 -11.93 5.49 -49.72
CA GLU A 273 -10.73 4.80 -50.24
C GLU A 273 -9.45 5.41 -49.65
N ASP A 274 -9.34 6.76 -49.61
CA ASP A 274 -8.18 7.46 -49.02
C ASP A 274 -8.08 7.23 -47.49
N ALA A 275 -9.22 7.09 -46.81
CA ALA A 275 -9.26 6.86 -45.37
C ALA A 275 -8.73 5.46 -44.99
N ALA A 276 -9.04 4.44 -45.78
CA ALA A 276 -8.50 3.09 -45.58
C ALA A 276 -6.98 3.06 -45.77
N GLU A 277 -6.48 3.73 -46.81
CA GLU A 277 -5.04 3.82 -47.07
C GLU A 277 -4.30 4.56 -45.96
N LEU A 278 -4.86 5.67 -45.46
CA LEU A 278 -4.28 6.43 -44.32
C LEU A 278 -4.21 5.63 -43.03
N ILE A 279 -5.16 4.73 -42.80
CA ILE A 279 -5.17 3.93 -41.52
C ILE A 279 -4.26 2.71 -41.62
N PHE A 280 -4.19 2.05 -42.78
CA PHE A 280 -3.47 0.79 -42.94
C PHE A 280 -2.04 0.96 -43.49
N THR A 281 -1.68 2.14 -44.01
CA THR A 281 -0.31 2.43 -44.43
C THR A 281 0.47 3.00 -43.26
N PRO A 282 1.52 2.31 -42.77
CA PRO A 282 2.35 2.83 -41.68
C PRO A 282 2.98 4.18 -42.05
N GLY A 283 2.92 5.14 -41.13
CA GLY A 283 3.61 6.42 -41.31
C GLY A 283 5.12 6.24 -41.39
N ALA A 284 5.83 7.18 -42.03
CA ALA A 284 7.28 7.10 -42.20
C ALA A 284 8.08 7.07 -40.89
N ASP A 285 7.46 7.48 -39.79
CA ASP A 285 8.04 7.51 -38.44
C ASP A 285 7.53 6.36 -37.52
N GLU A 286 6.64 5.50 -38.03
CA GLU A 286 6.25 4.33 -37.28
C GLU A 286 7.35 3.26 -37.37
N ASP A 287 8.10 3.09 -36.26
CA ASP A 287 8.97 1.93 -36.09
C ASP A 287 8.12 0.66 -36.25
N ILE A 288 8.21 0.05 -37.43
CA ILE A 288 7.59 -1.23 -37.70
C ILE A 288 8.30 -2.24 -36.80
N ARG A 289 7.85 -2.38 -35.55
CA ARG A 289 8.19 -3.53 -34.73
C ARG A 289 7.66 -4.74 -35.50
N GLN A 290 8.57 -5.39 -36.24
CA GLN A 290 8.24 -6.65 -36.89
C GLN A 290 7.57 -7.52 -35.82
N PRO A 291 6.34 -8.03 -36.08
CA PRO A 291 5.73 -8.96 -35.16
C PRO A 291 6.76 -10.07 -34.96
N VAL A 292 7.18 -10.26 -33.68
CA VAL A 292 8.03 -11.38 -33.33
C VAL A 292 7.35 -12.60 -33.96
N ARG A 293 7.97 -13.16 -35.02
CA ARG A 293 7.50 -14.38 -35.65
C ARG A 293 7.42 -15.38 -34.54
N ARG A 294 6.23 -15.57 -34.00
CA ARG A 294 5.98 -16.72 -33.12
C ARG A 294 6.36 -17.91 -33.98
N THR A 295 7.45 -18.58 -33.65
CA THR A 295 7.78 -19.88 -34.19
C THR A 295 6.50 -20.68 -34.19
N PRO A 296 6.03 -21.21 -35.36
CA PRO A 296 4.82 -22.00 -35.37
C PRO A 296 4.92 -23.02 -34.26
N GLN A 297 3.96 -23.05 -33.36
CA GLN A 297 3.89 -24.15 -32.39
C GLN A 297 3.90 -25.43 -33.21
N PRO A 298 4.80 -26.36 -32.93
CA PRO A 298 4.80 -27.65 -33.61
C PRO A 298 3.38 -28.23 -33.54
N ALA A 299 2.87 -28.71 -34.62
CA ALA A 299 1.53 -29.29 -34.69
C ALA A 299 1.36 -30.30 -33.53
N PRO A 300 0.19 -30.33 -32.86
CA PRO A 300 -0.05 -31.24 -31.76
C PRO A 300 0.27 -32.66 -32.23
N ARG A 301 1.18 -33.35 -31.53
CA ARG A 301 1.59 -34.71 -31.85
C ARG A 301 0.38 -35.63 -31.78
N PRO A 302 0.20 -36.55 -32.70
CA PRO A 302 -0.88 -37.54 -32.64
C PRO A 302 -0.89 -38.23 -31.29
N THR A 303 -2.05 -38.47 -30.72
CA THR A 303 -2.24 -39.09 -29.41
C THR A 303 -1.54 -40.48 -29.33
N ALA A 304 -1.43 -41.17 -30.48
CA ALA A 304 -0.72 -42.45 -30.62
C ALA A 304 0.80 -42.33 -30.32
N ASP A 305 1.44 -41.24 -30.77
CA ASP A 305 2.88 -41.00 -30.52
C ASP A 305 3.13 -40.64 -29.04
N ILE A 306 2.21 -39.97 -28.39
CA ILE A 306 2.27 -39.66 -26.95
C ILE A 306 2.14 -40.96 -26.13
N LEU A 307 1.21 -41.83 -26.50
CA LEU A 307 1.04 -43.14 -25.84
C LEU A 307 2.24 -44.08 -26.08
N ALA A 308 2.85 -44.06 -27.26
CA ALA A 308 4.06 -44.80 -27.55
C ALA A 308 5.27 -44.32 -26.72
N GLN A 309 5.40 -43.01 -26.52
CA GLN A 309 6.44 -42.40 -25.67
C GLN A 309 6.24 -42.71 -24.18
N LEU A 310 5.00 -42.78 -23.70
CA LEU A 310 4.67 -43.16 -22.32
C LEU A 310 4.89 -44.67 -22.07
N SER A 311 4.86 -45.49 -23.11
CA SER A 311 5.07 -46.94 -23.05
C SER A 311 6.53 -47.35 -23.30
N ALA A 312 7.40 -46.42 -23.72
CA ALA A 312 8.83 -46.65 -23.87
C ALA A 312 9.51 -46.58 -22.47
N PRO A 313 10.44 -47.47 -22.17
CA PRO A 313 11.26 -47.29 -20.96
C PRO A 313 11.98 -45.94 -21.04
N PRO A 314 12.15 -45.23 -19.90
CA PRO A 314 12.83 -43.93 -19.90
C PRO A 314 14.20 -44.10 -20.58
N PRO A 315 14.61 -43.15 -21.45
CA PRO A 315 15.95 -43.16 -22.01
C PRO A 315 16.95 -43.16 -20.85
N GLU A 316 17.97 -43.97 -20.94
CA GLU A 316 19.09 -43.90 -20.00
C GLU A 316 19.58 -42.44 -19.98
N PRO A 317 19.81 -41.88 -18.77
CA PRO A 317 20.33 -40.53 -18.67
C PRO A 317 21.64 -40.42 -19.46
N PRO A 318 21.86 -39.37 -20.26
CA PRO A 318 23.13 -39.16 -20.93
C PRO A 318 24.23 -39.16 -19.86
N ASP A 319 25.31 -39.86 -20.16
CA ASP A 319 26.50 -40.08 -19.34
C ASP A 319 26.70 -39.06 -18.20
N ALA A 320 26.67 -39.53 -16.98
CA ALA A 320 26.83 -38.76 -15.73
C ALA A 320 28.27 -38.21 -15.54
N GLY A 321 29.01 -37.95 -16.62
CA GLY A 321 30.41 -37.56 -16.59
C GLY A 321 30.71 -36.07 -16.80
N LEU A 322 29.69 -35.19 -17.03
CA LEU A 322 29.92 -33.78 -17.40
C LEU A 322 29.49 -32.75 -16.37
N PHE A 323 28.83 -33.15 -15.30
CA PHE A 323 28.53 -32.24 -14.19
C PHE A 323 29.20 -32.77 -12.92
N PRO A 324 29.94 -31.94 -12.17
CA PRO A 324 30.47 -32.37 -10.88
C PRO A 324 29.28 -32.81 -10.01
N GLU A 325 29.38 -33.95 -9.37
CA GLU A 325 28.44 -34.37 -8.33
C GLU A 325 28.35 -33.25 -7.31
N ILE A 326 27.12 -32.69 -7.15
CA ILE A 326 26.87 -31.66 -6.13
C ILE A 326 26.95 -32.42 -4.79
N ASP A 327 27.92 -32.07 -3.96
CA ASP A 327 27.93 -32.53 -2.57
C ASP A 327 26.73 -31.87 -1.85
N GLU A 328 25.70 -32.70 -1.59
CA GLU A 328 24.46 -32.26 -0.97
C GLU A 328 24.74 -31.66 0.42
N LYS A 329 25.75 -32.11 1.11
CA LYS A 329 26.15 -31.57 2.40
C LYS A 329 26.75 -30.17 2.25
N GLU A 330 27.63 -29.98 1.27
CA GLU A 330 28.21 -28.64 0.99
C GLU A 330 27.13 -27.65 0.57
N ARG A 331 26.15 -28.11 -0.19
CA ARG A 331 24.98 -27.31 -0.59
C ARG A 331 24.14 -26.91 0.61
N GLU A 332 23.78 -27.84 1.50
CA GLU A 332 23.00 -27.59 2.70
C GLU A 332 23.73 -26.63 3.66
N ASP A 333 25.02 -26.83 3.86
CA ASP A 333 25.85 -25.95 4.69
C ASP A 333 25.92 -24.52 4.11
N ALA A 334 26.01 -24.41 2.79
CA ALA A 334 26.01 -23.09 2.11
C ALA A 334 24.65 -22.38 2.22
N ILE A 335 23.54 -23.10 2.11
CA ILE A 335 22.18 -22.56 2.29
C ILE A 335 21.99 -22.09 3.74
N ALA A 336 22.42 -22.91 4.72
CA ALA A 336 22.33 -22.56 6.13
C ALA A 336 23.15 -21.29 6.46
N ALA A 337 24.34 -21.16 5.88
CA ALA A 337 25.17 -19.97 6.04
C ALA A 337 24.51 -18.70 5.46
N VAL A 338 23.83 -18.80 4.32
CA VAL A 338 23.07 -17.66 3.74
C VAL A 338 21.89 -17.27 4.63
N LEU A 339 21.17 -18.25 5.17
CA LEU A 339 20.05 -17.98 6.08
C LEU A 339 20.52 -17.33 7.38
N ALA A 340 21.65 -17.79 7.95
CA ALA A 340 22.24 -17.18 9.13
C ALA A 340 22.63 -15.72 8.89
N GLU A 341 23.25 -15.41 7.75
CA GLU A 341 23.62 -14.05 7.36
C GLU A 341 22.42 -13.11 7.20
N ILE A 342 21.27 -13.62 6.71
CA ILE A 342 20.04 -12.83 6.66
C ILE A 342 19.51 -12.55 8.08
N LEU A 343 19.64 -13.50 8.99
CA LEU A 343 19.17 -13.38 10.37
C LEU A 343 20.07 -12.49 11.27
N GLU A 344 21.31 -12.22 10.85
CA GLU A 344 22.20 -11.23 11.49
C GLU A 344 21.65 -9.79 11.39
N ASP A 345 20.80 -9.51 10.37
CA ASP A 345 20.15 -8.22 10.23
C ASP A 345 18.97 -8.10 11.23
N PRO A 346 19.03 -7.19 12.22
CA PRO A 346 17.96 -7.01 13.22
C PRO A 346 16.59 -6.73 12.59
N ASP A 347 16.57 -6.11 11.42
CA ASP A 347 15.35 -5.73 10.71
C ASP A 347 14.78 -6.87 9.85
N ALA A 348 15.50 -7.97 9.67
CA ALA A 348 15.02 -9.11 8.88
C ALA A 348 13.69 -9.67 9.40
N SER A 349 13.50 -9.64 10.73
CA SER A 349 12.28 -10.10 11.38
C SER A 349 11.02 -9.31 11.01
N TYR A 350 11.17 -8.10 10.49
CA TYR A 350 10.08 -7.17 10.17
C TYR A 350 9.85 -7.01 8.66
N ARG A 351 10.72 -7.61 7.82
CA ARG A 351 10.58 -7.58 6.37
C ARG A 351 9.57 -8.63 5.89
N SER A 352 8.92 -8.36 4.76
CA SER A 352 8.02 -9.34 4.14
C SER A 352 8.81 -10.56 3.64
N VAL A 353 8.17 -11.73 3.66
CA VAL A 353 8.77 -12.98 3.19
C VAL A 353 9.24 -12.88 1.72
N ALA A 354 8.53 -12.11 0.89
CA ALA A 354 8.90 -11.90 -0.51
C ALA A 354 10.23 -11.14 -0.63
N VAL A 355 10.45 -10.10 0.20
CA VAL A 355 11.72 -9.34 0.24
C VAL A 355 12.87 -10.21 0.74
N LEU A 356 12.63 -10.99 1.80
CA LEU A 356 13.62 -11.91 2.35
C LEU A 356 14.02 -12.99 1.34
N TYR A 357 13.05 -13.51 0.58
CA TYR A 357 13.33 -14.49 -0.46
C TYR A 357 14.15 -13.93 -1.61
N GLN A 358 13.88 -12.68 -2.02
CA GLN A 358 14.71 -12.02 -3.04
C GLN A 358 16.14 -11.79 -2.54
N ASP A 359 16.32 -11.34 -1.29
CA ASP A 359 17.64 -11.19 -0.67
C ASP A 359 18.36 -12.55 -0.59
N PHE A 360 17.67 -13.60 -0.20
CA PHE A 360 18.17 -14.96 -0.20
C PHE A 360 18.68 -15.41 -1.57
N LEU A 361 17.88 -15.21 -2.64
CA LEU A 361 18.29 -15.58 -4.00
C LEU A 361 19.53 -14.80 -4.46
N VAL A 362 19.64 -13.53 -4.10
CA VAL A 362 20.81 -12.68 -4.42
C VAL A 362 22.05 -13.21 -3.70
N ARG A 363 21.95 -13.49 -2.39
CA ARG A 363 23.08 -14.02 -1.59
C ARG A 363 23.50 -15.42 -2.04
N CYS A 364 22.57 -16.31 -2.40
CA CYS A 364 22.88 -17.61 -3.00
C CYS A 364 23.70 -17.46 -4.28
N ARG A 365 23.40 -16.49 -5.13
CA ARG A 365 24.20 -16.18 -6.34
C ARG A 365 25.57 -15.64 -6.00
N ILE A 366 25.67 -14.72 -5.05
CA ILE A 366 26.95 -14.13 -4.60
C ILE A 366 27.87 -15.21 -4.03
N ARG A 367 27.32 -16.08 -3.19
CA ARG A 367 28.06 -17.19 -2.55
C ARG A 367 28.26 -18.42 -3.47
N ARG A 368 27.69 -18.40 -4.67
CA ARG A 368 27.75 -19.50 -5.65
C ARG A 368 27.29 -20.82 -5.05
N VAL A 369 26.17 -20.81 -4.33
CA VAL A 369 25.58 -22.02 -3.75
C VAL A 369 25.37 -23.08 -4.84
N PRO A 370 25.84 -24.32 -4.67
CA PRO A 370 25.70 -25.35 -5.69
C PRO A 370 24.24 -25.68 -6.00
N GLY A 371 23.93 -25.92 -7.27
CA GLY A 371 22.61 -26.33 -7.73
C GLY A 371 21.58 -25.18 -7.80
N ALA A 372 20.31 -25.56 -7.99
CA ALA A 372 19.21 -24.59 -8.00
C ALA A 372 18.88 -24.13 -6.56
N PRO A 373 18.64 -22.82 -6.33
CA PRO A 373 18.22 -22.35 -5.01
C PRO A 373 16.87 -22.95 -4.62
N PRO A 374 16.60 -23.12 -3.32
CA PRO A 374 15.29 -23.53 -2.80
C PRO A 374 14.15 -22.68 -3.36
N ASP A 375 13.00 -23.29 -3.61
CA ASP A 375 11.80 -22.54 -3.98
C ASP A 375 11.24 -21.74 -2.77
N LEU A 376 10.21 -20.92 -3.01
CA LEU A 376 9.64 -20.08 -1.97
C LEU A 376 9.07 -20.88 -0.78
N ALA A 377 8.50 -22.06 -1.04
CA ALA A 377 7.91 -22.89 0.01
C ALA A 377 9.00 -23.52 0.88
N ASP A 378 10.05 -24.06 0.25
CA ASP A 378 11.21 -24.62 0.95
C ASP A 378 12.01 -23.54 1.69
N PHE A 379 12.18 -22.35 1.08
CA PHE A 379 12.78 -21.20 1.76
C PHE A 379 12.02 -20.83 3.03
N LYS A 380 10.68 -20.69 2.97
CA LYS A 380 9.86 -20.35 4.15
C LYS A 380 10.09 -21.35 5.29
N ARG A 381 10.06 -22.63 4.97
CA ARG A 381 10.28 -23.71 5.94
C ARG A 381 11.67 -23.60 6.58
N ARG A 382 12.73 -23.49 5.77
CA ARG A 382 14.12 -23.38 6.21
C ARG A 382 14.37 -22.10 7.02
N PHE A 383 13.78 -21.00 6.57
CA PHE A 383 13.88 -19.71 7.28
C PHE A 383 13.18 -19.73 8.65
N ALA A 384 12.03 -20.40 8.77
CA ALA A 384 11.34 -20.58 10.05
C ALA A 384 12.16 -21.42 11.04
N VAL A 385 12.81 -22.49 10.57
CA VAL A 385 13.72 -23.33 11.38
C VAL A 385 14.97 -22.56 11.78
N ALA A 386 15.62 -21.88 10.84
CA ALA A 386 16.80 -21.06 11.13
C ALA A 386 16.49 -19.94 12.13
N ARG A 387 15.33 -19.28 11.99
CA ARG A 387 14.84 -18.27 12.91
C ARG A 387 14.55 -18.81 14.32
N ALA A 388 14.11 -20.07 14.42
CA ALA A 388 13.97 -20.74 15.69
C ALA A 388 15.35 -21.02 16.35
N GLY A 389 16.46 -20.99 15.60
CA GLY A 389 17.82 -21.14 16.09
C GLY A 389 18.11 -22.54 16.60
N VAL A 390 17.60 -23.56 15.94
CA VAL A 390 17.75 -24.97 16.31
C VAL A 390 19.16 -25.46 15.97
N ASP A 391 19.79 -26.16 16.88
CA ASP A 391 21.05 -26.84 16.62
C ASP A 391 20.80 -28.18 15.88
N THR A 392 21.86 -28.71 15.22
CA THR A 392 21.78 -29.93 14.43
C THR A 392 21.40 -31.19 15.25
N GLY A 393 21.65 -31.19 16.58
CA GLY A 393 21.28 -32.30 17.45
C GLY A 393 19.76 -32.28 17.75
N THR A 394 19.20 -31.12 18.01
CA THR A 394 17.75 -30.95 18.26
C THR A 394 16.94 -31.16 16.99
N GLU A 395 17.46 -30.76 15.82
CA GLU A 395 16.82 -30.90 14.52
C GLU A 395 16.53 -32.38 14.15
N GLN A 396 17.37 -33.32 14.60
CA GLN A 396 17.22 -34.74 14.36
C GLN A 396 16.36 -35.47 15.40
N SER A 397 15.88 -34.80 16.44
CA SER A 397 15.07 -35.44 17.48
C SER A 397 13.63 -35.71 17.00
N GLU A 398 13.06 -36.85 17.43
CA GLU A 398 11.69 -37.24 17.07
C GLU A 398 10.67 -36.15 17.55
N VAL A 399 10.90 -35.58 18.72
CA VAL A 399 10.04 -34.55 19.29
C VAL A 399 10.04 -33.27 18.42
N TRP A 400 11.23 -32.89 17.88
CA TRP A 400 11.31 -31.75 16.99
C TRP A 400 10.62 -32.01 15.64
N GLN A 401 10.73 -33.22 15.10
CA GLN A 401 10.04 -33.61 13.86
C GLN A 401 8.50 -33.54 14.04
N GLN A 402 8.00 -33.95 15.22
CA GLN A 402 6.59 -33.81 15.57
C GLN A 402 6.18 -32.35 15.70
N ALA A 403 7.02 -31.50 16.31
CA ALA A 403 6.78 -30.06 16.40
C ALA A 403 6.71 -29.41 15.01
N MET A 404 7.57 -29.81 14.09
CA MET A 404 7.55 -29.37 12.69
C MET A 404 6.28 -29.80 11.96
N ALA A 405 5.81 -31.02 12.18
CA ALA A 405 4.55 -31.51 11.60
C ALA A 405 3.32 -30.72 12.12
N LEU A 406 3.29 -30.42 13.42
CA LEU A 406 2.25 -29.57 14.01
C LEU A 406 2.32 -28.14 13.46
N ALA A 407 3.52 -27.56 13.34
CA ALA A 407 3.69 -26.23 12.79
C ALA A 407 3.13 -26.09 11.35
N GLN A 408 3.25 -27.14 10.52
CA GLN A 408 2.71 -27.16 9.16
C GLN A 408 1.17 -27.07 9.10
N THR A 409 0.47 -27.38 10.18
CA THR A 409 -1.00 -27.23 10.27
C THR A 409 -1.44 -25.79 10.55
N LEU A 410 -0.49 -24.93 10.89
CA LEU A 410 -0.72 -23.50 11.20
C LEU A 410 -0.50 -22.63 9.96
N SER A 411 -1.12 -21.44 9.98
CA SER A 411 -0.84 -20.43 8.97
C SER A 411 0.62 -19.97 9.02
N ASP A 412 1.18 -19.58 7.88
CA ASP A 412 2.60 -19.23 7.70
C ASP A 412 3.13 -18.22 8.74
N ASP A 413 2.29 -17.25 9.14
CA ASP A 413 2.62 -16.21 10.11
C ASP A 413 2.70 -16.71 11.57
N LEU A 414 2.05 -17.83 11.88
CA LEU A 414 2.04 -18.44 13.22
C LEU A 414 3.13 -19.49 13.40
N GLN A 415 3.60 -20.12 12.32
CA GLN A 415 4.61 -21.20 12.37
C GLN A 415 5.88 -20.76 13.09
N GLY A 416 6.41 -19.57 12.78
CA GLY A 416 7.63 -19.06 13.39
C GLY A 416 7.52 -18.89 14.90
N VAL A 417 6.38 -18.39 15.39
CA VAL A 417 6.11 -18.21 16.83
C VAL A 417 5.99 -19.56 17.53
N PHE A 418 5.28 -20.51 16.92
CA PHE A 418 5.11 -21.85 17.45
C PHE A 418 6.45 -22.58 17.56
N LEU A 419 7.30 -22.51 16.52
CA LEU A 419 8.62 -23.16 16.52
C LEU A 419 9.60 -22.58 17.53
N VAL A 420 9.60 -21.24 17.74
CA VAL A 420 10.40 -20.60 18.79
C VAL A 420 9.99 -21.09 20.19
N LEU A 421 8.70 -21.24 20.41
CA LEU A 421 8.17 -21.72 21.68
C LEU A 421 8.44 -23.21 21.89
N ALA A 422 8.22 -24.05 20.85
CA ALA A 422 8.47 -25.49 20.85
C ALA A 422 9.97 -25.79 21.08
N ARG A 423 10.89 -25.04 20.45
CA ARG A 423 12.33 -25.17 20.71
C ARG A 423 12.67 -24.96 22.17
N ALA A 424 12.11 -23.89 22.77
CA ALA A 424 12.35 -23.61 24.18
C ALA A 424 11.87 -24.78 25.07
N ALA A 425 10.73 -25.42 24.72
CA ALA A 425 10.21 -26.58 25.43
C ALA A 425 11.08 -27.83 25.25
N VAL A 426 11.48 -28.12 24.01
CA VAL A 426 12.34 -29.30 23.71
C VAL A 426 13.71 -29.19 24.38
N ALA A 427 14.28 -27.98 24.44
CA ALA A 427 15.57 -27.73 25.08
C ALA A 427 15.46 -27.46 26.59
N GLY A 428 14.26 -27.44 27.18
CA GLY A 428 14.05 -27.09 28.61
C GLY A 428 14.45 -25.66 28.97
N HIS A 429 14.52 -24.76 27.96
CA HIS A 429 14.87 -23.37 28.14
C HIS A 429 13.70 -22.56 28.76
N PRO A 430 13.97 -21.39 29.38
CA PRO A 430 12.91 -20.52 29.87
C PRO A 430 11.92 -20.13 28.76
N CYS A 431 10.64 -20.01 29.11
CA CYS A 431 9.60 -19.57 28.18
C CYS A 431 9.96 -18.21 27.59
N PRO A 432 9.96 -18.07 26.26
CA PRO A 432 10.29 -16.81 25.60
C PRO A 432 9.37 -15.65 26.05
N SER A 433 9.95 -14.44 26.20
CA SER A 433 9.20 -13.24 26.56
C SER A 433 8.22 -12.83 25.45
N ASP A 434 7.21 -12.02 25.79
CA ASP A 434 6.26 -11.47 24.83
C ASP A 434 6.97 -10.64 23.74
N ALA A 435 8.08 -9.98 24.07
CA ALA A 435 8.89 -9.23 23.11
C ALA A 435 9.59 -10.17 22.11
N THR A 436 10.14 -11.31 22.58
CA THR A 436 10.73 -12.35 21.71
C THR A 436 9.70 -12.96 20.78
N LEU A 437 8.52 -13.30 21.30
CA LEU A 437 7.43 -13.88 20.52
C LEU A 437 6.83 -12.88 19.51
N ALA A 438 6.73 -11.60 19.91
CA ALA A 438 6.30 -10.53 19.00
C ALA A 438 7.28 -10.38 17.83
N ARG A 439 8.58 -10.39 18.08
CA ARG A 439 9.64 -10.37 17.05
C ARG A 439 9.54 -11.62 16.16
N ALA A 440 9.30 -12.79 16.72
CA ALA A 440 9.07 -14.02 15.96
C ALA A 440 7.83 -13.95 15.07
N TYR A 441 6.83 -13.17 15.43
CA TYR A 441 5.65 -12.88 14.60
C TYR A 441 5.91 -11.79 13.54
N GLY A 442 7.02 -11.05 13.61
CA GLY A 442 7.26 -9.88 12.76
C GLY A 442 6.56 -8.60 13.24
N SER A 443 6.36 -8.45 14.55
CA SER A 443 5.65 -7.31 15.16
C SER A 443 6.40 -6.77 16.37
N HIS A 444 6.28 -5.47 16.63
CA HIS A 444 6.77 -4.84 17.86
C HIS A 444 5.74 -4.87 19.01
N SER A 445 4.54 -5.43 18.76
CA SER A 445 3.45 -5.40 19.74
C SER A 445 3.40 -6.64 20.61
N THR A 446 3.77 -6.53 21.87
CA THR A 446 3.63 -7.61 22.88
C THR A 446 2.18 -8.08 23.05
N GLY A 447 1.19 -7.18 22.91
CA GLY A 447 -0.22 -7.56 22.94
C GLY A 447 -0.63 -8.49 21.76
N ARG A 448 0.12 -8.49 20.66
CA ARG A 448 -0.09 -9.42 19.55
C ARG A 448 0.46 -10.80 19.88
N ALA A 449 1.60 -10.88 20.53
CA ALA A 449 2.16 -12.15 21.02
C ALA A 449 1.21 -12.84 21.99
N ARG A 450 0.61 -12.12 22.93
CA ARG A 450 -0.39 -12.68 23.86
C ARG A 450 -1.62 -13.24 23.16
N ARG A 451 -2.10 -12.57 22.11
CA ARG A 451 -3.23 -13.08 21.28
C ARG A 451 -2.87 -14.34 20.52
N VAL A 452 -1.63 -14.43 20.03
CA VAL A 452 -1.14 -15.64 19.35
C VAL A 452 -1.04 -16.81 20.34
N LEU A 453 -0.55 -16.58 21.55
CA LEU A 453 -0.50 -17.59 22.58
C LEU A 453 -1.91 -18.06 22.98
N ALA A 454 -2.85 -17.15 23.19
CA ALA A 454 -4.26 -17.49 23.44
C ALA A 454 -4.86 -18.32 22.30
N HIS A 455 -4.55 -18.00 21.06
CA HIS A 455 -4.99 -18.78 19.90
C HIS A 455 -4.40 -20.20 19.87
N PHE A 456 -3.14 -20.40 20.30
CA PHE A 456 -2.56 -21.73 20.41
C PHE A 456 -3.21 -22.53 21.55
N GLU A 457 -3.57 -21.87 22.64
CA GLU A 457 -4.27 -22.47 23.78
C GLU A 457 -5.72 -22.86 23.41
N GLU A 458 -6.45 -22.00 22.67
CA GLU A 458 -7.80 -22.31 22.13
C GLU A 458 -7.82 -23.52 21.17
N ARG A 459 -6.66 -23.84 20.57
CA ARG A 459 -6.49 -24.99 19.68
C ARG A 459 -5.90 -26.22 20.37
N ASP A 460 -5.78 -26.19 21.68
CA ASP A 460 -5.19 -27.25 22.48
C ASP A 460 -3.72 -27.60 22.11
N LEU A 461 -3.02 -26.72 21.40
CA LEU A 461 -1.62 -26.93 21.01
C LEU A 461 -0.65 -26.70 22.17
N ILE A 462 -1.00 -25.80 23.08
CA ILE A 462 -0.23 -25.48 24.28
C ILE A 462 -1.16 -25.31 25.48
N VAL A 463 -0.59 -25.46 26.67
CA VAL A 463 -1.23 -25.09 27.95
C VAL A 463 -0.31 -24.09 28.66
N LEU A 464 -0.81 -22.90 28.94
CA LEU A 464 -0.06 -21.88 29.65
C LEU A 464 -0.28 -21.99 31.17
N ARG A 465 0.80 -21.94 31.92
CA ARG A 465 0.80 -21.92 33.40
C ARG A 465 1.70 -20.80 33.88
N GLU A 466 1.43 -20.27 35.05
CA GLU A 466 2.29 -19.31 35.75
C GLU A 466 2.78 -19.91 37.04
N ASP A 467 4.05 -19.64 37.35
CA ASP A 467 4.63 -19.98 38.66
C ASP A 467 4.26 -18.93 39.71
N TYR A 468 4.64 -19.19 40.98
CA TYR A 468 4.40 -18.26 42.11
C TYR A 468 5.07 -16.88 41.96
N SER A 469 6.02 -16.76 41.02
CA SER A 469 6.78 -15.51 40.75
C SER A 469 6.20 -14.76 39.53
N GLY A 470 5.13 -15.27 38.91
CA GLY A 470 4.53 -14.68 37.70
C GLY A 470 5.27 -15.03 36.41
N ASN A 471 6.19 -16.00 36.44
CA ASN A 471 6.85 -16.49 35.25
C ASN A 471 5.95 -17.47 34.49
N ARG A 472 5.99 -17.36 33.17
CA ARG A 472 5.17 -18.20 32.29
C ARG A 472 5.88 -19.52 31.96
N ILE A 473 5.12 -20.61 31.95
CA ILE A 473 5.51 -21.94 31.47
C ILE A 473 4.54 -22.33 30.37
N ALA A 474 5.05 -22.76 29.24
CA ALA A 474 4.26 -23.31 28.14
C ALA A 474 4.49 -24.82 28.01
N ALA A 475 3.45 -25.61 28.25
CA ALA A 475 3.48 -27.06 28.08
C ALA A 475 2.84 -27.43 26.73
N PHE A 476 3.42 -28.42 26.06
CA PHE A 476 2.95 -28.98 24.81
C PHE A 476 2.40 -30.40 25.02
N PRO A 477 1.09 -30.59 25.14
CA PRO A 477 0.50 -31.92 25.42
C PRO A 477 0.90 -32.97 24.38
N ASP A 478 0.85 -32.61 23.08
CA ASP A 478 1.15 -33.52 21.98
C ASP A 478 2.65 -33.87 21.86
N LEU A 479 3.55 -33.00 22.37
CA LEU A 479 5.00 -33.22 22.33
C LEU A 479 5.54 -33.82 23.64
N GLY A 480 4.75 -33.85 24.70
CA GLY A 480 5.16 -34.33 26.01
C GLY A 480 6.28 -33.53 26.66
N CYS A 481 6.49 -32.28 26.31
CA CYS A 481 7.53 -31.40 26.84
C CYS A 481 6.97 -30.05 27.27
N GLU A 482 7.74 -29.30 28.09
CA GLU A 482 7.37 -27.97 28.57
C GLU A 482 8.58 -27.06 28.68
N THR A 483 8.37 -25.75 28.60
CA THR A 483 9.43 -24.75 28.82
C THR A 483 9.76 -24.63 30.30
N GLY A 484 10.97 -24.17 30.62
CA GLY A 484 11.25 -23.63 31.96
C GLY A 484 10.46 -22.34 32.22
N PRO A 485 10.38 -21.90 33.52
CA PRO A 485 9.75 -20.63 33.87
C PRO A 485 10.49 -19.47 33.21
N GLY A 486 9.77 -18.56 32.53
CA GLY A 486 10.34 -17.39 31.87
C GLY A 486 9.50 -16.12 32.09
N ASP A 487 10.17 -14.98 32.27
CA ASP A 487 9.51 -13.69 32.47
C ASP A 487 8.81 -13.23 31.16
N PRO A 488 7.47 -13.13 31.14
CA PRO A 488 6.74 -12.69 29.95
C PRO A 488 7.04 -11.23 29.56
N ASN A 489 7.49 -10.39 30.50
CA ASN A 489 7.81 -8.99 30.29
C ASN A 489 9.31 -8.73 30.06
N GLY A 490 10.13 -9.78 30.02
CA GLY A 490 11.58 -9.66 29.77
C GLY A 490 11.90 -9.05 28.40
N PRO A 491 13.15 -8.58 28.21
CA PRO A 491 13.61 -8.06 26.92
C PRO A 491 13.59 -9.15 25.85
N ALA A 492 13.57 -8.75 24.57
CA ALA A 492 13.71 -9.70 23.49
C ALA A 492 15.10 -10.35 23.49
N ALA A 493 15.16 -11.63 23.15
CA ALA A 493 16.44 -12.33 23.02
C ALA A 493 17.31 -11.59 21.97
N GLY A 494 18.52 -11.20 22.35
CA GLY A 494 19.45 -10.40 21.55
C GLY A 494 19.57 -8.93 21.98
N ASP A 495 18.70 -8.41 22.83
CA ASP A 495 18.74 -7.01 23.32
C ASP A 495 19.47 -6.90 24.70
N VAL A 496 20.05 -7.97 25.20
CA VAL A 496 20.85 -7.91 26.43
C VAL A 496 22.24 -7.38 26.06
N PRO A 497 22.65 -6.17 26.49
CA PRO A 497 24.03 -5.73 26.36
C PRO A 497 24.94 -6.74 27.09
N ALA A 498 26.00 -7.20 26.37
CA ALA A 498 27.02 -8.03 27.03
C ALA A 498 27.43 -7.35 28.34
N ALA A 499 27.19 -8.04 29.44
CA ALA A 499 27.65 -7.55 30.76
C ALA A 499 29.14 -7.37 30.63
N ALA A 500 29.60 -6.13 30.87
CA ALA A 500 31.01 -5.83 31.04
C ALA A 500 31.51 -6.63 32.23
N GLU A 501 32.40 -7.60 32.00
CA GLU A 501 33.32 -8.12 33.03
C GLU A 501 34.41 -7.09 33.33
#